data_a357cbef363d70c6455be9a22abfcbf3
#
_entry.id   a357cbef363d70c6455be9a22abfcbf3
#
_cell.length_a   1.000
_cell.length_b   1.000
_cell.length_c   1.000
_cell.angle_alpha   90.00
_cell.angle_beta   90.00
_cell.angle_gamma   90.00
#
_symmetry.space_group_name_H-M   'P 1'
#
loop_
_entity.id
_entity.type
_entity.pdbx_description
1 polymer ?
#
loop_
_entity_poly.entity_id
_entity_poly.type
_entity_poly.pdbx_seq_one_letter_code
_entity_poly.pdbx_strand_id
1 'polypeptide(L)'
;MLNADWRTRIRCALAAIAFMAAGAGMHALAQQKAVPGGYVIEHDADIAVNEPGTHNGGGQTVGYSFFKKVPNLTLVFRKRALKPGSGIGLHEQKEDEIYYVLSGKGSMTLDGKTVEITPGTAVLTRTGSSHSLKQVGDEDLVIMINYEVELKPTAPAK
;
A
#
# COMPACT_ATOMS: atom_id res chain seq x y z
N MET A 1 -1.56 -51.03 52.44
CA MET A 1 -1.44 -49.57 52.24
C MET A 1 -0.81 -49.29 50.91
N LEU A 2 -1.56 -49.39 49.83
CA LEU A 2 -1.13 -49.03 48.45
C LEU A 2 -2.40 -48.67 47.69
N ASN A 3 -2.64 -47.39 47.39
CA ASN A 3 -3.57 -47.05 46.26
C ASN A 3 -4.04 -45.60 46.25
N ALA A 4 -3.12 -44.63 46.40
CA ALA A 4 -3.47 -43.22 46.15
C ALA A 4 -2.72 -42.62 44.94
N ASP A 5 -1.72 -43.31 44.40
CA ASP A 5 -0.73 -42.68 43.48
C ASP A 5 -1.02 -42.88 41.98
N TRP A 6 -1.74 -43.91 41.61
CA TRP A 6 -1.96 -44.25 40.20
C TRP A 6 -3.01 -43.31 39.51
N ARG A 7 -4.03 -42.86 40.25
CA ARG A 7 -5.06 -41.95 39.72
C ARG A 7 -4.51 -40.54 39.46
N THR A 8 -3.59 -40.12 40.28
CA THR A 8 -2.91 -38.81 40.12
C THR A 8 -1.96 -38.83 38.92
N ARG A 9 -1.23 -39.94 38.73
CA ARG A 9 -0.33 -40.10 37.58
C ARG A 9 -1.07 -40.17 36.24
N ILE A 10 -2.26 -40.81 36.19
CA ILE A 10 -3.09 -40.84 34.99
C ILE A 10 -3.65 -39.45 34.65
N ARG A 11 -4.06 -38.66 35.65
CA ARG A 11 -4.55 -37.29 35.44
C ARG A 11 -3.46 -36.35 34.92
N CYS A 12 -2.25 -36.50 35.42
CA CYS A 12 -1.11 -35.71 34.91
C CYS A 12 -0.71 -36.12 33.48
N ALA A 13 -0.76 -37.40 33.14
CA ALA A 13 -0.46 -37.89 31.79
C ALA A 13 -1.51 -37.43 30.76
N LEU A 14 -2.80 -37.44 31.10
CA LEU A 14 -3.85 -36.96 30.24
C LEU A 14 -3.84 -35.45 30.06
N ALA A 15 -3.44 -34.68 31.09
CA ALA A 15 -3.27 -33.24 30.97
C ALA A 15 -2.08 -32.87 30.05
N ALA A 16 -0.98 -33.63 30.12
CA ALA A 16 0.20 -33.42 29.26
C ALA A 16 -0.11 -33.74 27.78
N ILE A 17 -0.90 -34.77 27.51
CA ILE A 17 -1.31 -35.13 26.14
C ILE A 17 -2.27 -34.07 25.55
N ALA A 18 -3.17 -33.51 26.36
CA ALA A 18 -4.08 -32.44 25.92
C ALA A 18 -3.31 -31.13 25.62
N PHE A 19 -2.22 -30.83 26.32
CA PHE A 19 -1.39 -29.66 26.06
C PHE A 19 -0.53 -29.82 24.80
N MET A 20 -0.07 -31.02 24.47
CA MET A 20 0.67 -31.28 23.23
C MET A 20 -0.22 -31.28 21.99
N ALA A 21 -1.48 -31.68 22.11
CA ALA A 21 -2.44 -31.61 21.00
C ALA A 21 -2.88 -30.17 20.68
N ALA A 22 -2.95 -29.28 21.68
CA ALA A 22 -3.27 -27.87 21.49
C ALA A 22 -2.09 -27.09 20.86
N GLY A 23 -0.84 -27.50 21.12
CA GLY A 23 0.37 -26.87 20.53
C GLY A 23 0.59 -27.21 19.06
N ALA A 24 0.15 -28.37 18.60
CA ALA A 24 0.29 -28.79 17.19
C ALA A 24 -0.71 -28.10 16.26
N GLY A 25 -1.81 -27.55 16.78
CA GLY A 25 -2.84 -26.86 16.00
C GLY A 25 -2.52 -25.41 15.65
N MET A 26 -1.54 -24.77 16.30
CA MET A 26 -1.22 -23.36 16.08
C MET A 26 -0.05 -23.10 15.13
N HIS A 27 0.62 -24.12 14.62
CA HIS A 27 1.69 -23.96 13.61
C HIS A 27 1.22 -24.23 12.17
N ALA A 28 -0.08 -24.43 11.95
CA ALA A 28 -0.65 -24.53 10.59
C ALA A 28 -1.02 -23.15 10.01
N LEU A 29 -0.60 -22.04 10.63
CA LEU A 29 -0.76 -20.71 10.06
C LEU A 29 0.33 -20.47 9.02
N ALA A 30 -0.11 -20.63 7.78
CA ALA A 30 0.48 -20.02 6.59
C ALA A 30 1.95 -20.37 6.31
N GLN A 31 2.22 -21.56 5.88
CA GLN A 31 3.20 -21.70 4.79
C GLN A 31 2.59 -21.03 3.55
N GLN A 32 2.65 -19.72 3.50
CA GLN A 32 2.49 -18.98 2.26
C GLN A 32 3.54 -19.57 1.31
N LYS A 33 3.05 -20.33 0.32
CA LYS A 33 3.90 -20.92 -0.71
C LYS A 33 4.74 -19.77 -1.25
N ALA A 34 6.06 -19.80 -1.08
CA ALA A 34 6.94 -18.76 -1.58
C ALA A 34 6.60 -18.56 -3.06
N VAL A 35 6.23 -17.36 -3.43
CA VAL A 35 6.01 -17.03 -4.84
C VAL A 35 7.34 -17.29 -5.53
N PRO A 36 7.39 -18.04 -6.65
CA PRO A 36 8.64 -18.25 -7.37
C PRO A 36 9.31 -16.90 -7.60
N GLY A 37 10.62 -16.81 -7.33
CA GLY A 37 11.39 -15.61 -7.61
C GLY A 37 11.26 -15.23 -9.09
N GLY A 38 11.46 -13.95 -9.41
CA GLY A 38 11.33 -13.43 -10.76
C GLY A 38 11.40 -11.91 -10.77
N TYR A 39 11.26 -11.34 -11.96
CA TYR A 39 11.20 -9.89 -12.14
C TYR A 39 10.16 -9.54 -13.17
N VAL A 40 9.65 -8.29 -13.10
CA VAL A 40 8.79 -7.67 -14.09
C VAL A 40 9.41 -6.35 -14.50
N ILE A 41 9.45 -6.09 -15.80
CA ILE A 41 9.92 -4.82 -16.36
C ILE A 41 8.75 -4.19 -17.11
N GLU A 42 8.44 -2.95 -16.82
CA GLU A 42 7.43 -2.17 -17.53
C GLU A 42 8.02 -0.80 -17.89
N HIS A 43 7.64 -0.29 -19.06
CA HIS A 43 8.05 1.03 -19.53
C HIS A 43 6.86 2.00 -19.55
N ASP A 44 7.13 3.29 -19.36
CA ASP A 44 6.13 4.35 -19.42
C ASP A 44 5.20 4.24 -20.63
N ALA A 45 5.77 4.00 -21.81
CA ALA A 45 5.02 3.94 -23.06
C ALA A 45 3.96 2.83 -23.09
N ASP A 46 4.17 1.76 -22.33
CA ASP A 46 3.29 0.59 -22.33
C ASP A 46 2.11 0.74 -21.35
N ILE A 47 2.22 1.66 -20.39
CA ILE A 47 1.26 1.80 -19.28
C ILE A 47 0.67 3.20 -19.12
N ALA A 48 1.04 4.14 -19.99
CA ALA A 48 0.54 5.51 -19.97
C ALA A 48 -0.98 5.57 -20.23
N VAL A 49 -1.72 6.25 -19.36
CA VAL A 49 -3.17 6.46 -19.49
C VAL A 49 -3.49 7.95 -19.32
N ASN A 50 -4.15 8.54 -20.32
CA ASN A 50 -4.70 9.89 -20.18
C ASN A 50 -5.95 9.84 -19.31
N GLU A 51 -5.98 10.63 -18.26
CA GLU A 51 -7.09 10.69 -17.32
C GLU A 51 -7.27 12.11 -16.75
N PRO A 52 -8.47 12.49 -16.30
CA PRO A 52 -8.65 13.76 -15.62
C PRO A 52 -7.89 13.80 -14.29
N GLY A 53 -7.70 15.00 -13.73
CA GLY A 53 -7.14 15.15 -12.38
C GLY A 53 -7.95 14.35 -11.36
N THR A 54 -7.26 13.57 -10.55
CA THR A 54 -7.89 12.70 -9.55
C THR A 54 -8.56 13.51 -8.43
N HIS A 55 -9.49 12.88 -7.71
CA HIS A 55 -10.23 13.51 -6.61
C HIS A 55 -10.87 14.86 -7.00
N ASN A 56 -11.38 14.97 -8.24
CA ASN A 56 -11.93 16.20 -8.80
C ASN A 56 -10.93 17.37 -8.86
N GLY A 57 -9.64 17.09 -8.98
CA GLY A 57 -8.59 18.11 -9.06
C GLY A 57 -8.60 18.95 -10.34
N GLY A 58 -9.33 18.50 -11.35
CA GLY A 58 -9.49 19.17 -12.64
C GLY A 58 -8.31 19.03 -13.58
N GLY A 59 -8.49 19.48 -14.82
CA GLY A 59 -7.47 19.42 -15.86
C GLY A 59 -7.23 18.02 -16.41
N GLN A 60 -6.05 17.83 -17.04
CA GLN A 60 -5.63 16.60 -17.69
C GLN A 60 -4.33 16.07 -17.08
N THR A 61 -4.26 14.78 -16.87
CA THR A 61 -3.07 14.11 -16.35
C THR A 61 -2.73 12.88 -17.16
N VAL A 62 -1.49 12.43 -17.09
CA VAL A 62 -1.09 11.12 -17.58
C VAL A 62 -0.67 10.29 -16.38
N GLY A 63 -1.38 9.19 -16.16
CA GLY A 63 -1.10 8.24 -15.09
C GLY A 63 -0.30 7.05 -15.60
N TYR A 64 0.66 6.60 -14.79
CA TYR A 64 1.50 5.43 -15.04
C TYR A 64 1.44 4.55 -13.79
N SER A 65 0.65 3.47 -13.84
CA SER A 65 0.51 2.55 -12.71
C SER A 65 1.38 1.32 -12.94
N PHE A 66 2.61 1.35 -12.45
CA PHE A 66 3.56 0.26 -12.59
C PHE A 66 3.13 -0.97 -11.80
N PHE A 67 3.32 -2.13 -12.39
CA PHE A 67 3.12 -3.45 -11.78
C PHE A 67 1.68 -3.71 -11.30
N LYS A 68 0.71 -2.92 -11.77
CA LYS A 68 -0.72 -3.04 -11.39
C LYS A 68 -1.29 -4.44 -11.63
N LYS A 69 -0.72 -5.19 -12.59
CA LYS A 69 -1.16 -6.54 -12.96
C LYS A 69 -0.43 -7.65 -12.22
N VAL A 70 0.55 -7.32 -11.37
CA VAL A 70 1.31 -8.31 -10.60
C VAL A 70 0.44 -8.81 -9.44
N PRO A 71 0.15 -10.12 -9.37
CA PRO A 71 -0.70 -10.66 -8.31
C PRO A 71 -0.08 -10.48 -6.93
N ASN A 72 -0.90 -10.15 -5.94
CA ASN A 72 -0.52 -10.04 -4.52
C ASN A 72 0.57 -9.00 -4.22
N LEU A 73 0.85 -8.06 -5.12
CA LEU A 73 1.69 -6.92 -4.82
C LEU A 73 0.87 -5.89 -4.03
N THR A 74 1.32 -5.57 -2.82
CA THR A 74 0.70 -4.57 -1.95
C THR A 74 1.21 -3.17 -2.22
N LEU A 75 2.46 -3.06 -2.68
CA LEU A 75 3.07 -1.77 -3.01
C LEU A 75 2.44 -1.19 -4.26
N VAL A 76 1.87 0.01 -4.15
CA VAL A 76 1.47 0.83 -5.27
C VAL A 76 2.63 1.75 -5.64
N PHE A 77 3.08 1.65 -6.88
CA PHE A 77 4.16 2.45 -7.44
C PHE A 77 3.64 3.16 -8.69
N ARG A 78 3.47 4.49 -8.59
CA ARG A 78 2.85 5.29 -9.64
C ARG A 78 3.72 6.48 -10.01
N LYS A 79 3.74 6.79 -11.29
CA LYS A 79 4.14 8.11 -11.79
C LYS A 79 2.91 8.85 -12.31
N ARG A 80 2.86 10.15 -12.14
CA ARG A 80 1.81 11.00 -12.69
C ARG A 80 2.41 12.29 -13.24
N ALA A 81 1.99 12.65 -14.46
CA ALA A 81 2.28 13.96 -15.05
C ALA A 81 0.99 14.79 -15.03
N LEU A 82 1.00 15.89 -14.28
CA LEU A 82 -0.10 16.85 -14.25
C LEU A 82 0.20 17.93 -15.29
N LYS A 83 -0.67 18.08 -16.27
CA LYS A 83 -0.57 19.12 -17.29
C LYS A 83 -0.79 20.51 -16.68
N PRO A 84 -0.37 21.61 -17.34
CA PRO A 84 -0.63 22.97 -16.86
C PRO A 84 -2.11 23.17 -16.46
N GLY A 85 -2.32 23.71 -15.25
CA GLY A 85 -3.64 23.96 -14.67
C GLY A 85 -4.33 22.73 -14.08
N SER A 86 -3.70 21.56 -14.10
CA SER A 86 -4.25 20.33 -13.55
C SER A 86 -3.94 20.15 -12.06
N GLY A 87 -4.65 19.23 -11.42
CA GLY A 87 -4.42 18.94 -10.01
C GLY A 87 -4.92 17.57 -9.54
N ILE A 88 -4.61 17.31 -8.29
CA ILE A 88 -5.20 16.28 -7.44
C ILE A 88 -6.07 17.02 -6.42
N GLY A 89 -7.38 16.76 -6.38
CA GLY A 89 -8.30 17.46 -5.49
C GLY A 89 -8.09 17.07 -4.03
N LEU A 90 -8.67 17.89 -3.14
CA LEU A 90 -8.58 17.65 -1.69
C LEU A 90 -9.25 16.33 -1.32
N HIS A 91 -8.51 15.51 -0.60
CA HIS A 91 -9.00 14.23 -0.06
C HIS A 91 -8.24 13.86 1.21
N GLU A 92 -8.83 12.99 2.01
CA GLU A 92 -8.20 12.40 3.18
C GLU A 92 -7.45 11.13 2.76
N GLN A 93 -6.24 10.97 3.28
CA GLN A 93 -5.39 9.83 3.02
C GLN A 93 -5.76 8.65 3.89
N LYS A 94 -5.90 7.47 3.29
CA LYS A 94 -6.26 6.23 3.99
C LYS A 94 -5.05 5.41 4.39
N GLU A 95 -3.96 5.52 3.65
CA GLU A 95 -2.68 4.86 3.86
C GLU A 95 -1.57 5.92 4.00
N ASP A 96 -0.41 5.55 4.51
CA ASP A 96 0.78 6.41 4.43
C ASP A 96 1.23 6.49 2.98
N GLU A 97 1.29 7.70 2.41
CA GLU A 97 1.61 7.93 1.01
C GLU A 97 2.79 8.87 0.84
N ILE A 98 3.70 8.51 -0.06
CA ILE A 98 4.88 9.30 -0.38
C ILE A 98 4.74 9.91 -1.77
N TYR A 99 4.88 11.22 -1.86
CA TYR A 99 5.09 11.97 -3.10
C TYR A 99 6.55 12.28 -3.27
N TYR A 100 7.07 12.19 -4.50
CA TYR A 100 8.40 12.68 -4.85
C TYR A 100 8.34 13.40 -6.19
N VAL A 101 8.84 14.64 -6.23
CA VAL A 101 8.81 15.49 -7.44
C VAL A 101 9.99 15.17 -8.32
N LEU A 102 9.72 14.78 -9.58
CA LEU A 102 10.71 14.51 -10.62
C LEU A 102 11.00 15.77 -11.44
N SER A 103 9.96 16.51 -11.87
CA SER A 103 10.09 17.73 -12.66
C SER A 103 8.88 18.64 -12.48
N GLY A 104 9.01 19.91 -12.91
CA GLY A 104 7.97 20.92 -12.80
C GLY A 104 7.82 21.46 -11.37
N LYS A 105 6.74 22.23 -11.13
CA LYS A 105 6.43 22.83 -9.83
C LYS A 105 4.98 22.57 -9.45
N GLY A 106 4.74 22.47 -8.16
CA GLY A 106 3.40 22.30 -7.62
C GLY A 106 3.16 23.10 -6.36
N SER A 107 1.90 23.40 -6.10
CA SER A 107 1.39 23.95 -4.84
C SER A 107 0.61 22.85 -4.14
N MET A 108 1.13 22.37 -3.01
CA MET A 108 0.54 21.26 -2.24
C MET A 108 -0.05 21.80 -0.94
N THR A 109 -1.31 21.50 -0.69
CA THR A 109 -1.97 21.82 0.59
C THR A 109 -1.98 20.56 1.45
N LEU A 110 -1.46 20.66 2.67
CA LEU A 110 -1.31 19.60 3.67
C LEU A 110 -1.97 20.06 4.96
N ASP A 111 -3.07 19.42 5.36
CA ASP A 111 -3.86 19.78 6.54
C ASP A 111 -4.13 21.29 6.65
N GLY A 112 -4.52 21.91 5.53
CA GLY A 112 -4.82 23.34 5.42
C GLY A 112 -3.60 24.26 5.25
N LYS A 113 -2.37 23.75 5.28
CA LYS A 113 -1.16 24.54 5.01
C LYS A 113 -0.68 24.30 3.59
N THR A 114 -0.43 25.37 2.85
CA THR A 114 0.04 25.29 1.47
C THR A 114 1.57 25.50 1.41
N VAL A 115 2.24 24.64 0.67
CA VAL A 115 3.67 24.65 0.42
C VAL A 115 3.96 24.51 -1.06
N GLU A 116 5.00 25.16 -1.56
CA GLU A 116 5.53 24.90 -2.90
C GLU A 116 6.39 23.63 -2.88
N ILE A 117 6.22 22.78 -3.90
CA ILE A 117 7.05 21.60 -4.11
C ILE A 117 7.73 21.68 -5.48
N THR A 118 9.01 21.32 -5.50
CA THR A 118 9.90 21.42 -6.66
C THR A 118 10.70 20.11 -6.82
N PRO A 119 11.42 19.91 -7.93
CA PRO A 119 12.21 18.69 -8.13
C PRO A 119 13.11 18.37 -6.94
N GLY A 120 13.08 17.10 -6.50
CA GLY A 120 13.80 16.62 -5.32
C GLY A 120 13.01 16.74 -4.00
N THR A 121 11.85 17.40 -3.99
CA THR A 121 10.98 17.43 -2.80
C THR A 121 10.33 16.07 -2.59
N ALA A 122 10.45 15.51 -1.37
CA ALA A 122 9.69 14.38 -0.89
C ALA A 122 8.66 14.84 0.15
N VAL A 123 7.42 14.35 0.05
CA VAL A 123 6.35 14.61 1.02
C VAL A 123 5.76 13.28 1.48
N LEU A 124 5.69 13.07 2.78
CA LEU A 124 4.95 11.96 3.38
C LEU A 124 3.62 12.48 3.93
N THR A 125 2.51 11.98 3.40
CA THR A 125 1.18 12.18 3.97
C THR A 125 0.81 10.95 4.79
N ARG A 126 0.48 11.15 6.07
CA ARG A 126 0.12 10.05 6.97
C ARG A 126 -1.38 9.75 6.87
N THR A 127 -1.73 8.52 7.19
CA THR A 127 -3.12 8.10 7.35
C THR A 127 -3.91 9.10 8.22
N GLY A 128 -5.07 9.57 7.72
CA GLY A 128 -5.93 10.56 8.38
C GLY A 128 -5.58 12.02 8.08
N SER A 129 -4.44 12.31 7.42
CA SER A 129 -4.16 13.66 6.94
C SER A 129 -4.89 13.96 5.64
N SER A 130 -5.18 15.23 5.38
CA SER A 130 -5.79 15.69 4.13
C SER A 130 -4.79 16.42 3.26
N HIS A 131 -4.89 16.22 1.95
CA HIS A 131 -4.03 16.94 1.02
C HIS A 131 -4.67 17.17 -0.35
N SER A 132 -4.10 18.12 -1.07
CA SER A 132 -4.38 18.40 -2.48
C SER A 132 -3.10 18.88 -3.16
N LEU A 133 -3.04 18.78 -4.48
CA LEU A 133 -1.88 19.23 -5.27
C LEU A 133 -2.37 19.94 -6.53
N LYS A 134 -1.81 21.11 -6.80
CA LYS A 134 -1.98 21.84 -8.06
C LYS A 134 -0.64 22.00 -8.78
N GLN A 135 -0.65 21.74 -10.08
CA GLN A 135 0.46 22.10 -10.94
C GLN A 135 0.59 23.62 -11.03
N VAL A 136 1.82 24.16 -11.09
CA VAL A 136 2.14 25.58 -11.17
C VAL A 136 3.14 25.84 -12.30
N GLY A 137 2.89 26.87 -13.11
CA GLY A 137 3.72 27.25 -14.26
C GLY A 137 3.26 26.59 -15.56
N ASP A 138 4.17 26.55 -16.56
CA ASP A 138 3.85 26.12 -17.92
C ASP A 138 4.33 24.70 -18.24
N GLU A 139 5.09 24.09 -17.34
CA GLU A 139 5.63 22.73 -17.49
C GLU A 139 4.77 21.71 -16.75
N ASP A 140 4.77 20.47 -17.25
CA ASP A 140 4.14 19.37 -16.53
C ASP A 140 4.78 19.18 -15.15
N LEU A 141 3.97 19.08 -14.11
CA LEU A 141 4.42 18.59 -12.82
C LEU A 141 4.44 17.06 -12.84
N VAL A 142 5.63 16.47 -12.80
CA VAL A 142 5.81 15.02 -12.78
C VAL A 142 6.20 14.54 -11.39
N ILE A 143 5.44 13.62 -10.86
CA ILE A 143 5.61 13.10 -9.50
C ILE A 143 5.59 11.58 -9.49
N MET A 144 6.32 10.99 -8.55
CA MET A 144 6.11 9.61 -8.09
C MET A 144 5.17 9.60 -6.90
N ILE A 145 4.32 8.60 -6.84
CA ILE A 145 3.35 8.36 -5.75
C ILE A 145 3.47 6.91 -5.32
N ASN A 146 3.75 6.68 -4.04
CA ASN A 146 3.98 5.35 -3.50
C ASN A 146 3.21 5.18 -2.18
N TYR A 147 2.47 4.07 -2.06
CA TYR A 147 1.78 3.68 -0.83
C TYR A 147 1.55 2.17 -0.82
N GLU A 148 1.20 1.61 0.32
CA GLU A 148 0.82 0.21 0.44
C GLU A 148 -0.70 0.08 0.60
N VAL A 149 -1.25 -0.96 0.00
CA VAL A 149 -2.64 -1.34 0.17
C VAL A 149 -2.72 -2.67 0.91
N GLU A 150 -3.73 -2.85 1.75
CA GLU A 150 -4.00 -4.15 2.35
C GLU A 150 -4.47 -5.15 1.29
N LEU A 151 -3.92 -6.37 1.34
CA LEU A 151 -4.45 -7.47 0.56
C LEU A 151 -5.86 -7.79 1.07
N LYS A 152 -6.86 -7.66 0.20
CA LYS A 152 -8.19 -8.16 0.51
C LYS A 152 -8.10 -9.68 0.72
N PRO A 153 -8.66 -10.23 1.82
CA PRO A 153 -8.75 -11.67 1.99
C PRO A 153 -9.41 -12.28 0.75
N THR A 154 -8.73 -13.21 0.11
CA THR A 154 -9.34 -14.01 -0.95
C THR A 154 -10.48 -14.80 -0.31
N ALA A 155 -11.71 -14.64 -0.82
CA ALA A 155 -12.82 -15.46 -0.38
C ALA A 155 -12.43 -16.95 -0.51
N PRO A 156 -12.78 -17.81 0.47
CA PRO A 156 -12.49 -19.23 0.35
C PRO A 156 -13.12 -19.76 -0.94
N ALA A 157 -12.35 -20.52 -1.71
CA ALA A 157 -12.85 -21.18 -2.90
C ALA A 157 -14.07 -22.05 -2.49
N LYS A 158 -15.19 -21.84 -3.21
CA LYS A 158 -16.41 -22.62 -3.02
C LYS A 158 -16.21 -24.04 -3.54
#